data_937329cc028d5bc6865f94c32ed7dc85
#
_entry.id   937329cc028d5bc6865f94c32ed7dc85
#
_cell.length_a   1.000
_cell.length_b   1.000
_cell.length_c   1.000
_cell.angle_alpha   90.00
_cell.angle_beta   90.00
_cell.angle_gamma   90.00
#
_symmetry.space_group_name_H-M   'P 1'
#
loop_
_entity.id
_entity.type
_entity.pdbx_description
1 polymer ?
#
loop_
_entity_poly.entity_id
_entity_poly.type
_entity_poly.pdbx_seq_one_letter_code
_entity_poly.pdbx_strand_id
1 'polypeptide(L)'
;MRLRKLMALALLLACIGGKSVAQTAPYEPSAENLRSRAEFADMKFGIFLHWGIYSMFAQGEWYLQNSGTDRNEYAKAADAFYPHRFDAKKWVEAFKDAGAKYVCFTTRHHDGFSMWKTDASDYNIVDASPFHRDVVGELAAACHDADMRLHLYYSHIDWTREDYPAGRTGLRTGKKPENANWAHYYDFMNKQLTELLTRYGKIGAIWFDGFWDHDSDSIPFDWQLRPQYDMIHRLQPACLIGNNHHEAIKDGEDIQIFERDLPGENTAGFVEKAASVSRLPLETCQTMNGMWGYKVVDQNYKSVAQIVQLLINTSGKGANLLLNIGPQPNGELPATALDRLKGVGKWLRAYGETIYGTTAGDMMPQPWGAITRKGNVQYVHITDNALAGKPLTLTLNSKVKSVSVFGTTQKLPFKQSKDKTLTLTIPTHPEIIDYILEVRN
;
A
#
# COMPACT_ATOMS: atom_id res chain seq x y z
N MET A 1 51.42 35.29 -67.00
CA MET A 1 51.53 33.91 -66.52
C MET A 1 51.33 33.91 -65.01
N ARG A 2 50.19 33.49 -64.53
CA ARG A 2 49.83 33.50 -63.06
C ARG A 2 49.61 32.07 -62.61
N LEU A 3 50.46 31.64 -61.73
CA LEU A 3 50.34 30.34 -61.07
C LEU A 3 49.22 30.41 -59.96
N ARG A 4 48.23 29.52 -60.06
CA ARG A 4 47.21 29.34 -59.03
C ARG A 4 47.67 28.22 -58.08
N LYS A 5 47.84 28.57 -56.81
CA LYS A 5 48.04 27.60 -55.75
C LYS A 5 46.65 27.10 -55.27
N LEU A 6 46.42 25.80 -55.36
CA LEU A 6 45.29 25.12 -54.69
C LEU A 6 45.72 24.82 -53.22
N MET A 7 45.00 25.35 -52.28
CA MET A 7 45.02 24.90 -50.90
C MET A 7 43.93 23.83 -50.70
N ALA A 8 44.36 22.64 -50.37
CA ALA A 8 43.46 21.55 -49.95
C ALA A 8 43.19 21.74 -48.44
N LEU A 9 41.91 22.00 -48.09
CA LEU A 9 41.44 22.07 -46.71
C LEU A 9 40.97 20.68 -46.30
N ALA A 10 41.73 19.98 -45.46
CA ALA A 10 41.34 18.71 -44.88
C ALA A 10 40.38 18.99 -43.71
N LEU A 11 39.08 18.67 -43.87
CA LEU A 11 38.11 18.62 -42.79
C LEU A 11 38.34 17.35 -41.95
N LEU A 12 38.85 17.52 -40.73
CA LEU A 12 38.81 16.49 -39.71
C LEU A 12 37.37 16.44 -39.15
N LEU A 13 36.56 15.45 -39.54
CA LEU A 13 35.34 15.11 -38.83
C LEU A 13 35.73 14.38 -37.53
N ALA A 14 35.67 15.08 -36.40
CA ALA A 14 35.70 14.46 -35.09
C ALA A 14 34.35 13.76 -34.88
N CYS A 15 34.32 12.43 -35.04
CA CYS A 15 33.19 11.62 -34.55
C CYS A 15 33.12 11.70 -33.04
N ILE A 16 32.34 12.63 -32.50
CA ILE A 16 31.91 12.59 -31.12
C ILE A 16 30.91 11.43 -31.03
N GLY A 17 31.41 10.26 -30.61
CA GLY A 17 30.61 9.11 -30.29
C GLY A 17 29.77 9.41 -29.03
N GLY A 18 28.68 10.12 -29.19
CA GLY A 18 27.65 10.19 -28.16
C GLY A 18 27.11 8.78 -27.97
N LYS A 19 27.34 8.18 -26.80
CA LYS A 19 26.58 7.00 -26.37
C LYS A 19 25.12 7.41 -26.35
N SER A 20 24.40 7.02 -27.42
CA SER A 20 22.94 7.06 -27.41
C SER A 20 22.50 6.17 -26.26
N VAL A 21 22.05 6.75 -25.15
CA VAL A 21 21.30 6.02 -24.15
C VAL A 21 20.04 5.57 -24.89
N ALA A 22 19.96 4.29 -25.22
CA ALA A 22 18.77 3.72 -25.81
C ALA A 22 17.63 3.99 -24.83
N GLN A 23 16.70 4.83 -25.25
CA GLN A 23 15.50 5.12 -24.47
C GLN A 23 14.74 3.81 -24.38
N THR A 24 14.67 3.22 -23.18
CA THR A 24 13.90 1.99 -22.94
C THR A 24 12.45 2.24 -23.35
N ALA A 25 11.87 1.31 -24.11
CA ALA A 25 10.46 1.38 -24.49
C ALA A 25 9.59 1.45 -23.20
N PRO A 26 8.47 2.18 -23.23
CA PRO A 26 7.52 2.20 -22.10
C PRO A 26 7.12 0.78 -21.71
N TYR A 27 6.83 0.59 -20.41
CA TYR A 27 6.35 -0.70 -19.91
C TYR A 27 4.98 -1.05 -20.52
N GLU A 28 4.88 -2.23 -21.07
CA GLU A 28 3.62 -2.80 -21.54
C GLU A 28 3.23 -3.99 -20.65
N PRO A 29 2.13 -3.87 -19.88
CA PRO A 29 1.70 -4.93 -18.97
C PRO A 29 1.24 -6.17 -19.73
N SER A 30 1.62 -7.36 -19.24
CA SER A 30 1.15 -8.64 -19.77
C SER A 30 -0.36 -8.83 -19.56
N ALA A 31 -0.98 -9.77 -20.27
CA ALA A 31 -2.37 -10.14 -20.05
C ALA A 31 -2.62 -10.64 -18.62
N GLU A 32 -1.64 -11.33 -18.01
CA GLU A 32 -1.71 -11.76 -16.61
C GLU A 32 -1.66 -10.58 -15.65
N ASN A 33 -0.78 -9.60 -15.92
CA ASN A 33 -0.71 -8.38 -15.11
C ASN A 33 -2.02 -7.60 -15.16
N LEU A 34 -2.58 -7.40 -16.36
CA LEU A 34 -3.87 -6.70 -16.54
C LEU A 34 -5.02 -7.38 -15.78
N ARG A 35 -5.09 -8.72 -15.79
CA ARG A 35 -6.07 -9.47 -14.98
C ARG A 35 -5.81 -9.24 -13.49
N SER A 36 -4.56 -9.32 -13.04
CA SER A 36 -4.19 -9.10 -11.64
C SER A 36 -4.55 -7.70 -11.16
N ARG A 37 -4.35 -6.66 -12.01
CA ARG A 37 -4.79 -5.28 -11.71
C ARG A 37 -6.31 -5.20 -11.53
N ALA A 38 -7.08 -5.82 -12.43
CA ALA A 38 -8.54 -5.81 -12.34
C ALA A 38 -9.03 -6.54 -11.07
N GLU A 39 -8.50 -7.74 -10.80
CA GLU A 39 -8.82 -8.49 -9.58
C GLU A 39 -8.47 -7.71 -8.31
N PHE A 40 -7.29 -7.06 -8.29
CA PHE A 40 -6.88 -6.25 -7.14
C PHE A 40 -7.80 -5.05 -6.93
N ALA A 41 -8.22 -4.36 -7.99
CA ALA A 41 -9.14 -3.23 -7.89
C ALA A 41 -10.50 -3.62 -7.26
N ASP A 42 -10.92 -4.89 -7.37
CA ASP A 42 -12.17 -5.40 -6.82
C ASP A 42 -12.07 -5.83 -5.34
N MET A 43 -10.86 -6.00 -4.80
CA MET A 43 -10.62 -6.52 -3.44
C MET A 43 -11.04 -5.58 -2.32
N LYS A 44 -10.90 -4.30 -2.49
CA LYS A 44 -11.31 -3.18 -1.62
C LYS A 44 -10.75 -3.15 -0.21
N PHE A 45 -10.46 -4.29 0.42
CA PHE A 45 -9.98 -4.34 1.81
C PHE A 45 -8.84 -5.33 1.98
N GLY A 46 -7.72 -4.86 2.52
CA GLY A 46 -6.54 -5.63 2.89
C GLY A 46 -6.01 -5.26 4.27
N ILE A 47 -5.15 -6.13 4.82
CA ILE A 47 -4.46 -5.91 6.09
C ILE A 47 -2.99 -5.68 5.84
N PHE A 48 -2.45 -4.60 6.38
CA PHE A 48 -1.03 -4.31 6.42
C PHE A 48 -0.45 -4.77 7.76
N LEU A 49 0.74 -5.35 7.73
CA LEU A 49 1.42 -5.81 8.94
C LEU A 49 2.81 -5.19 8.99
N HIS A 50 3.01 -4.24 9.90
CA HIS A 50 4.32 -3.72 10.24
C HIS A 50 4.88 -4.50 11.42
N TRP A 51 5.69 -5.52 11.14
CA TRP A 51 6.29 -6.37 12.14
C TRP A 51 7.72 -6.79 11.78
N GLY A 52 8.61 -6.65 12.74
CA GLY A 52 10.02 -6.97 12.63
C GLY A 52 10.71 -6.79 13.98
N ILE A 53 12.03 -6.77 13.97
CA ILE A 53 12.85 -6.61 15.19
C ILE A 53 12.51 -5.31 15.95
N TYR A 54 12.08 -4.25 15.25
CA TYR A 54 11.67 -2.98 15.88
C TYR A 54 10.52 -3.15 16.87
N SER A 55 9.70 -4.20 16.76
CA SER A 55 8.63 -4.49 17.72
C SER A 55 9.16 -4.74 19.14
N MET A 56 10.41 -5.25 19.25
CA MET A 56 11.07 -5.52 20.53
C MET A 56 11.20 -4.27 21.39
N PHE A 57 11.37 -3.12 20.79
CA PHE A 57 11.49 -1.84 21.49
C PHE A 57 10.14 -1.24 21.88
N ALA A 58 9.04 -1.72 21.30
CA ALA A 58 7.69 -1.24 21.53
C ALA A 58 7.52 0.29 21.42
N GLN A 59 8.25 0.90 20.47
CA GLN A 59 8.29 2.35 20.20
C GLN A 59 7.94 2.69 18.73
N GLY A 60 7.48 1.70 17.95
CA GLY A 60 7.20 1.87 16.53
C GLY A 60 8.40 1.52 15.64
N GLU A 61 8.16 1.48 14.36
CA GLU A 61 9.07 1.00 13.32
C GLU A 61 10.26 1.94 13.05
N TRP A 62 10.14 3.20 13.42
CA TRP A 62 11.18 4.23 13.26
C TRP A 62 12.12 4.36 14.46
N TYR A 63 12.03 3.44 15.44
CA TYR A 63 12.81 3.57 16.69
C TYR A 63 14.31 3.73 16.45
N LEU A 64 14.93 2.91 15.58
CA LEU A 64 16.35 3.00 15.27
C LEU A 64 16.75 4.41 14.81
N GLN A 65 16.04 4.97 13.84
CA GLN A 65 16.31 6.30 13.29
C GLN A 65 16.05 7.42 14.32
N ASN A 66 14.96 7.31 15.08
CA ASN A 66 14.51 8.37 15.99
C ASN A 66 15.34 8.42 17.27
N SER A 67 15.77 7.26 17.79
CA SER A 67 16.62 7.18 18.99
C SER A 67 18.06 7.57 18.72
N GLY A 68 18.53 7.42 17.47
CA GLY A 68 19.95 7.55 17.14
C GLY A 68 20.83 6.46 17.77
N THR A 69 20.23 5.30 18.08
CA THR A 69 20.97 4.13 18.55
C THR A 69 21.92 3.64 17.46
N ASP A 70 23.14 3.25 17.84
CA ASP A 70 24.05 2.60 16.91
C ASP A 70 23.42 1.30 16.37
N ARG A 71 23.53 1.09 15.05
CA ARG A 71 22.90 -0.06 14.39
C ARG A 71 23.38 -1.41 14.89
N ASN A 72 24.66 -1.51 15.34
CA ASN A 72 25.18 -2.78 15.86
C ASN A 72 24.62 -3.05 17.27
N GLU A 73 24.39 -2.01 18.07
CA GLU A 73 23.69 -2.14 19.36
C GLU A 73 22.22 -2.49 19.15
N TYR A 74 21.57 -1.86 18.17
CA TYR A 74 20.19 -2.18 17.80
C TYR A 74 20.04 -3.62 17.35
N ALA A 75 20.96 -4.11 16.50
CA ALA A 75 20.92 -5.45 15.95
C ALA A 75 20.97 -6.57 17.01
N LYS A 76 21.55 -6.30 18.19
CA LYS A 76 21.57 -7.24 19.33
C LYS A 76 20.16 -7.62 19.83
N ALA A 77 19.14 -6.82 19.52
CA ALA A 77 17.76 -7.20 19.83
C ALA A 77 17.32 -8.48 19.12
N ALA A 78 18.00 -8.88 18.03
CA ALA A 78 17.74 -10.16 17.37
C ALA A 78 18.02 -11.35 18.29
N ASP A 79 19.02 -11.30 19.16
CA ASP A 79 19.39 -12.36 20.11
C ASP A 79 18.26 -12.72 21.10
N ALA A 80 17.31 -11.78 21.27
CA ALA A 80 16.15 -11.96 22.15
C ALA A 80 14.81 -12.00 21.38
N PHE A 81 14.83 -11.87 20.06
CA PHE A 81 13.61 -11.88 19.26
C PHE A 81 13.07 -13.30 19.09
N TYR A 82 12.20 -13.68 20.02
CA TYR A 82 11.58 -15.03 20.08
C TYR A 82 10.05 -14.92 20.10
N PRO A 83 9.42 -14.69 18.94
CA PRO A 83 7.96 -14.53 18.83
C PRO A 83 7.22 -15.88 18.92
N HIS A 84 7.30 -16.54 20.07
CA HIS A 84 6.82 -17.90 20.33
C HIS A 84 5.30 -18.07 20.19
N ARG A 85 4.54 -16.96 20.11
CA ARG A 85 3.08 -16.98 19.91
C ARG A 85 2.67 -16.68 18.46
N PHE A 86 3.64 -16.51 17.58
CA PHE A 86 3.35 -16.33 16.15
C PHE A 86 2.69 -17.59 15.58
N ASP A 87 1.55 -17.39 14.95
CA ASP A 87 0.78 -18.41 14.28
C ASP A 87 0.15 -17.82 13.01
N ALA A 88 0.76 -18.10 11.87
CA ALA A 88 0.35 -17.54 10.58
C ALA A 88 -1.10 -17.91 10.21
N LYS A 89 -1.54 -19.14 10.56
CA LYS A 89 -2.90 -19.60 10.27
C LYS A 89 -3.94 -18.80 11.06
N LYS A 90 -3.69 -18.60 12.36
CA LYS A 90 -4.58 -17.76 13.19
C LYS A 90 -4.64 -16.30 12.72
N TRP A 91 -3.50 -15.76 12.26
CA TRP A 91 -3.50 -14.42 11.68
C TRP A 91 -4.40 -14.35 10.46
N VAL A 92 -4.17 -15.24 9.49
CA VAL A 92 -4.94 -15.29 8.24
C VAL A 92 -6.42 -15.57 8.47
N GLU A 93 -6.77 -16.46 9.42
CA GLU A 93 -8.16 -16.69 9.84
C GLU A 93 -8.82 -15.40 10.35
N ALA A 94 -8.14 -14.65 11.23
CA ALA A 94 -8.65 -13.39 11.75
C ALA A 94 -8.85 -12.33 10.66
N PHE A 95 -7.96 -12.27 9.66
CA PHE A 95 -8.07 -11.36 8.53
C PHE A 95 -9.20 -11.75 7.58
N LYS A 96 -9.36 -13.05 7.32
CA LYS A 96 -10.46 -13.59 6.51
C LYS A 96 -11.81 -13.33 7.18
N ASP A 97 -11.90 -13.54 8.48
CA ASP A 97 -13.11 -13.24 9.27
C ASP A 97 -13.43 -11.75 9.29
N ALA A 98 -12.43 -10.89 9.25
CA ALA A 98 -12.60 -9.45 9.07
C ALA A 98 -13.08 -9.05 7.68
N GLY A 99 -13.05 -9.95 6.70
CA GLY A 99 -13.42 -9.71 5.31
C GLY A 99 -12.26 -9.24 4.43
N ALA A 100 -11.02 -9.22 4.92
CA ALA A 100 -9.87 -8.87 4.09
C ALA A 100 -9.68 -9.86 2.93
N LYS A 101 -9.21 -9.36 1.79
CA LYS A 101 -8.95 -10.14 0.58
C LYS A 101 -7.46 -10.33 0.30
N TYR A 102 -6.62 -9.50 0.91
CA TYR A 102 -5.18 -9.58 0.78
C TYR A 102 -4.49 -9.11 2.06
N VAL A 103 -3.24 -9.55 2.20
CA VAL A 103 -2.33 -9.14 3.29
C VAL A 103 -1.10 -8.53 2.65
N CYS A 104 -0.61 -7.41 3.16
CA CYS A 104 0.71 -6.87 2.87
C CYS A 104 1.58 -6.99 4.12
N PHE A 105 2.74 -7.65 4.00
CA PHE A 105 3.63 -7.92 5.12
C PHE A 105 4.98 -7.25 4.93
N THR A 106 5.49 -6.55 5.95
CA THR A 106 6.84 -5.98 5.94
C THR A 106 7.89 -7.09 6.01
N THR A 107 8.31 -7.61 4.85
CA THR A 107 9.34 -8.65 4.78
C THR A 107 10.69 -8.12 5.24
N ARG A 108 10.98 -6.84 4.94
CA ARG A 108 12.16 -6.11 5.38
C ARG A 108 11.83 -4.62 5.41
N HIS A 109 11.83 -4.01 6.60
CA HIS A 109 11.63 -2.58 6.79
C HIS A 109 12.96 -1.82 6.74
N HIS A 110 12.97 -0.51 6.96
CA HIS A 110 14.14 0.36 6.89
C HIS A 110 15.29 -0.03 7.82
N ASP A 111 15.02 -0.79 8.89
CA ASP A 111 16.03 -1.33 9.80
C ASP A 111 16.81 -2.53 9.25
N GLY A 112 16.50 -2.97 8.03
CA GLY A 112 17.24 -3.97 7.29
C GLY A 112 17.08 -5.42 7.78
N PHE A 113 16.27 -5.68 8.84
CA PHE A 113 16.06 -7.02 9.36
C PHE A 113 15.09 -7.80 8.47
N SER A 114 15.53 -8.94 7.97
CA SER A 114 14.75 -9.79 7.05
C SER A 114 13.91 -10.81 7.80
N MET A 115 12.61 -10.87 7.55
CA MET A 115 11.67 -11.76 8.21
C MET A 115 11.55 -13.15 7.54
N TRP A 116 12.53 -13.53 6.72
CA TRP A 116 12.64 -14.82 6.04
C TRP A 116 14.09 -15.29 6.02
N LYS A 117 14.31 -16.57 5.70
CA LYS A 117 15.65 -17.11 5.45
C LYS A 117 16.16 -16.59 4.10
N THR A 118 16.94 -15.52 4.14
CA THR A 118 17.67 -15.00 2.98
C THR A 118 19.10 -15.55 2.95
N ASP A 119 19.58 -15.89 1.75
CA ASP A 119 20.99 -16.25 1.56
C ASP A 119 21.89 -15.02 1.32
N ALA A 120 21.28 -13.82 1.24
CA ALA A 120 22.00 -12.57 0.98
C ALA A 120 22.54 -11.90 2.26
N SER A 121 22.04 -12.29 3.45
CA SER A 121 22.45 -11.70 4.73
C SER A 121 22.08 -12.60 5.90
N ASP A 122 22.97 -12.71 6.89
CA ASP A 122 22.69 -13.40 8.16
C ASP A 122 21.82 -12.57 9.11
N TYR A 123 21.58 -11.28 8.80
CA TYR A 123 20.71 -10.41 9.56
C TYR A 123 19.24 -10.68 9.21
N ASN A 124 18.76 -11.86 9.61
CA ASN A 124 17.42 -12.35 9.36
C ASN A 124 16.88 -13.16 10.55
N ILE A 125 15.57 -13.34 10.58
CA ILE A 125 14.86 -13.98 11.71
C ILE A 125 15.25 -15.46 11.92
N VAL A 126 15.77 -16.14 10.90
CA VAL A 126 16.13 -17.55 10.99
C VAL A 126 17.55 -17.72 11.55
N ASP A 127 18.51 -16.91 11.07
CA ASP A 127 19.91 -17.05 11.44
C ASP A 127 20.27 -16.21 12.68
N ALA A 128 19.77 -14.98 12.79
CA ALA A 128 20.15 -14.04 13.84
C ALA A 128 19.26 -14.13 15.10
N SER A 129 18.13 -14.84 15.05
CA SER A 129 17.25 -14.92 16.22
C SER A 129 17.11 -16.36 16.73
N PRO A 130 16.83 -16.58 18.02
CA PRO A 130 16.59 -17.92 18.58
C PRO A 130 15.25 -18.54 18.09
N PHE A 131 14.49 -17.82 17.28
CA PHE A 131 13.20 -18.29 16.76
C PHE A 131 13.37 -19.32 15.64
N HIS A 132 14.38 -19.18 14.78
CA HIS A 132 14.76 -20.10 13.72
C HIS A 132 13.62 -20.55 12.79
N ARG A 133 12.59 -19.71 12.61
CA ARG A 133 11.44 -19.99 11.72
C ARG A 133 11.35 -18.93 10.64
N ASP A 134 10.99 -19.35 9.42
CA ASP A 134 10.77 -18.48 8.26
C ASP A 134 9.34 -17.94 8.29
N VAL A 135 9.17 -16.72 8.79
CA VAL A 135 7.87 -16.06 8.94
C VAL A 135 7.19 -15.81 7.60
N VAL A 136 7.96 -15.38 6.59
CA VAL A 136 7.40 -15.16 5.24
C VAL A 136 6.91 -16.46 4.64
N GLY A 137 7.68 -17.54 4.78
CA GLY A 137 7.30 -18.87 4.29
C GLY A 137 6.01 -19.38 4.95
N GLU A 138 5.91 -19.27 6.28
CA GLU A 138 4.71 -19.70 7.01
C GLU A 138 3.48 -18.84 6.66
N LEU A 139 3.66 -17.53 6.53
CA LEU A 139 2.56 -16.63 6.16
C LEU A 139 2.12 -16.88 4.72
N ALA A 140 3.06 -17.11 3.79
CA ALA A 140 2.74 -17.43 2.40
C ALA A 140 1.93 -18.73 2.31
N ALA A 141 2.34 -19.79 3.01
CA ALA A 141 1.60 -21.03 3.05
C ALA A 141 0.18 -20.83 3.60
N ALA A 142 0.04 -20.12 4.72
CA ALA A 142 -1.27 -19.85 5.33
C ALA A 142 -2.18 -19.00 4.41
N CYS A 143 -1.63 -18.02 3.71
CA CYS A 143 -2.38 -17.21 2.74
C CYS A 143 -2.83 -18.05 1.55
N HIS A 144 -1.97 -18.89 0.99
CA HIS A 144 -2.32 -19.77 -0.14
C HIS A 144 -3.39 -20.79 0.25
N ASP A 145 -3.26 -21.43 1.43
CA ASP A 145 -4.26 -22.38 1.96
C ASP A 145 -5.65 -21.72 2.14
N ALA A 146 -5.68 -20.43 2.46
CA ALA A 146 -6.90 -19.67 2.70
C ALA A 146 -7.45 -18.94 1.46
N ASP A 147 -6.80 -19.06 0.29
CA ASP A 147 -7.09 -18.26 -0.91
C ASP A 147 -7.06 -16.76 -0.64
N MET A 148 -6.07 -16.31 0.13
CA MET A 148 -5.81 -14.90 0.46
C MET A 148 -4.59 -14.43 -0.32
N ARG A 149 -4.68 -13.30 -1.01
CA ARG A 149 -3.55 -12.77 -1.78
C ARG A 149 -2.50 -12.21 -0.83
N LEU A 150 -1.23 -12.61 -1.01
CA LEU A 150 -0.10 -12.09 -0.25
C LEU A 150 0.66 -11.04 -1.06
N HIS A 151 0.83 -9.86 -0.48
CA HIS A 151 1.71 -8.79 -0.94
C HIS A 151 2.91 -8.70 0.01
N LEU A 152 4.07 -8.36 -0.52
CA LEU A 152 5.30 -8.24 0.24
C LEU A 152 5.80 -6.79 0.20
N TYR A 153 5.79 -6.13 1.35
CA TYR A 153 6.45 -4.84 1.50
C TYR A 153 7.97 -5.06 1.54
N TYR A 154 8.69 -4.26 0.80
CA TYR A 154 10.15 -4.27 0.77
C TYR A 154 10.70 -2.83 0.74
N SER A 155 11.53 -2.48 1.70
CA SER A 155 12.15 -1.15 1.79
C SER A 155 13.33 -1.03 0.83
N HIS A 156 13.38 0.06 0.05
CA HIS A 156 14.58 0.48 -0.67
C HIS A 156 15.66 1.06 0.27
N ILE A 157 15.26 1.56 1.44
CA ILE A 157 16.17 2.10 2.46
C ILE A 157 16.74 0.97 3.32
N ASP A 158 17.98 1.15 3.79
CA ASP A 158 18.57 0.33 4.84
C ASP A 158 19.42 1.18 5.80
N TRP A 159 18.95 1.28 7.03
CA TRP A 159 19.65 2.03 8.08
C TRP A 159 20.82 1.25 8.73
N THR A 160 20.96 -0.04 8.42
CA THR A 160 21.98 -0.91 9.03
C THR A 160 23.10 -1.27 8.08
N ARG A 161 22.85 -1.44 6.79
CA ARG A 161 23.88 -1.80 5.82
C ARG A 161 24.75 -0.61 5.46
N GLU A 162 26.07 -0.83 5.49
CA GLU A 162 27.06 0.21 5.16
C GLU A 162 27.00 0.66 3.70
N ASP A 163 26.72 -0.27 2.80
CA ASP A 163 26.71 -0.04 1.35
C ASP A 163 25.48 0.74 0.85
N TYR A 164 24.38 0.85 1.65
CA TYR A 164 23.29 1.76 1.31
C TYR A 164 23.73 3.22 1.51
N PRO A 165 23.70 4.07 0.47
CA PRO A 165 23.98 5.50 0.63
C PRO A 165 22.85 6.16 1.42
N ALA A 166 23.15 6.62 2.63
CA ALA A 166 22.15 7.29 3.45
C ALA A 166 21.79 8.66 2.87
N GLY A 167 20.49 8.90 2.67
CA GLY A 167 19.94 10.19 2.26
C GLY A 167 19.50 11.03 3.46
N ARG A 168 18.21 11.33 3.56
CA ARG A 168 17.61 12.07 4.69
C ARG A 168 17.65 11.30 6.01
N THR A 169 17.76 9.97 5.93
CA THR A 169 17.72 9.06 7.08
C THR A 169 18.94 8.12 7.10
N GLY A 170 19.17 7.42 8.20
CA GLY A 170 20.21 6.42 8.35
C GLY A 170 21.56 6.94 8.85
N LEU A 171 21.92 8.22 8.70
CA LEU A 171 23.21 8.75 9.20
C LEU A 171 23.32 8.71 10.72
N ARG A 172 22.20 8.82 11.43
CA ARG A 172 22.18 8.81 12.91
C ARG A 172 22.43 7.42 13.51
N THR A 173 22.48 6.37 12.71
CA THR A 173 22.64 4.98 13.14
C THR A 173 24.12 4.51 13.16
N GLY A 174 25.06 5.42 13.01
CA GLY A 174 26.49 5.12 13.01
C GLY A 174 27.06 4.67 11.67
N LYS A 175 26.30 4.84 10.56
CA LYS A 175 26.79 4.57 9.19
C LYS A 175 27.86 5.58 8.79
N LYS A 176 28.79 5.13 7.97
CA LYS A 176 29.85 5.97 7.41
C LYS A 176 29.59 6.22 5.92
N PRO A 177 29.34 7.46 5.50
CA PRO A 177 29.00 7.77 4.10
C PRO A 177 30.07 7.30 3.09
N GLU A 178 31.33 7.26 3.49
CA GLU A 178 32.44 6.80 2.65
C GLU A 178 32.39 5.30 2.30
N ASN A 179 31.60 4.51 3.02
CA ASN A 179 31.44 3.08 2.77
C ASN A 179 30.25 2.78 1.84
N ALA A 180 29.51 3.81 1.42
CA ALA A 180 28.35 3.65 0.54
C ALA A 180 28.76 3.09 -0.83
N ASN A 181 28.01 2.11 -1.30
CA ASN A 181 28.20 1.49 -2.61
C ASN A 181 26.83 1.05 -3.17
N TRP A 182 26.19 1.97 -3.89
CA TRP A 182 24.86 1.71 -4.43
C TRP A 182 24.77 0.47 -5.31
N ALA A 183 25.75 0.23 -6.18
CA ALA A 183 25.72 -0.93 -7.07
C ALA A 183 25.71 -2.26 -6.28
N HIS A 184 26.51 -2.35 -5.21
CA HIS A 184 26.56 -3.53 -4.34
C HIS A 184 25.26 -3.69 -3.55
N TYR A 185 24.70 -2.58 -3.04
CA TYR A 185 23.42 -2.60 -2.33
C TYR A 185 22.25 -2.96 -3.27
N TYR A 186 22.24 -2.42 -4.49
CA TYR A 186 21.24 -2.73 -5.51
C TYR A 186 21.26 -4.23 -5.88
N ASP A 187 22.44 -4.81 -6.07
CA ASP A 187 22.57 -6.25 -6.31
C ASP A 187 22.07 -7.09 -5.13
N PHE A 188 22.34 -6.64 -3.91
CA PHE A 188 21.79 -7.27 -2.69
C PHE A 188 20.27 -7.26 -2.68
N MET A 189 19.63 -6.11 -2.94
CA MET A 189 18.18 -6.02 -3.03
C MET A 189 17.61 -6.97 -4.09
N ASN A 190 18.21 -6.99 -5.28
CA ASN A 190 17.74 -7.84 -6.38
C ASN A 190 17.88 -9.34 -6.09
N LYS A 191 18.90 -9.75 -5.32
CA LYS A 191 19.00 -11.13 -4.82
C LYS A 191 17.85 -11.45 -3.86
N GLN A 192 17.58 -10.59 -2.90
CA GLN A 192 16.49 -10.77 -1.94
C GLN A 192 15.12 -10.78 -2.61
N LEU A 193 14.85 -9.87 -3.55
CA LEU A 193 13.60 -9.86 -4.31
C LEU A 193 13.44 -11.12 -5.17
N THR A 194 14.54 -11.62 -5.75
CA THR A 194 14.51 -12.89 -6.50
C THR A 194 14.14 -14.06 -5.58
N GLU A 195 14.69 -14.13 -4.36
CA GLU A 195 14.31 -15.13 -3.37
C GLU A 195 12.82 -15.06 -3.04
N LEU A 196 12.32 -13.87 -2.71
CA LEU A 196 10.93 -13.65 -2.36
C LEU A 196 9.96 -14.05 -3.49
N LEU A 197 10.34 -13.81 -4.74
CA LEU A 197 9.52 -14.12 -5.92
C LEU A 197 9.65 -15.57 -6.43
N THR A 198 10.64 -16.34 -5.95
CA THR A 198 10.87 -17.71 -6.45
C THR A 198 10.66 -18.80 -5.40
N ARG A 199 10.68 -18.48 -4.09
CA ARG A 199 10.63 -19.48 -3.03
C ARG A 199 9.25 -19.63 -2.38
N TYR A 200 8.41 -18.60 -2.42
CA TYR A 200 7.18 -18.51 -1.64
C TYR A 200 5.90 -18.63 -2.46
N GLY A 201 6.00 -19.20 -3.66
CA GLY A 201 4.86 -19.40 -4.54
C GLY A 201 4.38 -18.09 -5.17
N LYS A 202 3.07 -17.96 -5.32
CA LYS A 202 2.45 -16.82 -6.02
C LYS A 202 2.41 -15.59 -5.11
N ILE A 203 3.09 -14.52 -5.53
CA ILE A 203 3.07 -13.22 -4.85
C ILE A 203 2.14 -12.26 -5.58
N GLY A 204 1.24 -11.62 -4.84
CA GLY A 204 0.24 -10.71 -5.42
C GLY A 204 0.81 -9.36 -5.81
N ALA A 205 1.70 -8.81 -4.98
CA ALA A 205 2.41 -7.56 -5.27
C ALA A 205 3.72 -7.45 -4.47
N ILE A 206 4.66 -6.67 -5.01
CA ILE A 206 5.74 -6.05 -4.23
C ILE A 206 5.33 -4.60 -3.95
N TRP A 207 5.35 -4.25 -2.67
CA TRP A 207 5.02 -2.94 -2.14
C TRP A 207 6.31 -2.25 -1.69
N PHE A 208 6.82 -1.32 -2.49
CA PHE A 208 8.05 -0.62 -2.20
C PHE A 208 7.83 0.62 -1.36
N ASP A 209 8.87 0.98 -0.60
CA ASP A 209 8.94 2.19 0.21
C ASP A 209 10.37 2.73 0.29
N GLY A 210 10.51 4.00 0.66
CA GLY A 210 11.81 4.62 0.90
C GLY A 210 12.34 5.49 -0.25
N PHE A 211 11.67 5.56 -1.39
CA PHE A 211 12.09 6.41 -2.52
C PHE A 211 12.35 7.87 -2.09
N TRP A 212 11.57 8.37 -1.16
CA TRP A 212 11.63 9.73 -0.62
C TRP A 212 12.92 10.07 0.16
N ASP A 213 13.78 9.08 0.48
CA ASP A 213 15.00 9.31 1.30
C ASP A 213 16.01 10.22 0.61
N HIS A 214 15.98 10.30 -0.73
CA HIS A 214 16.86 11.11 -1.56
C HIS A 214 16.18 12.29 -2.25
N ASP A 215 14.95 12.65 -1.88
CA ASP A 215 14.18 13.74 -2.52
C ASP A 215 14.87 15.12 -2.40
N SER A 216 15.69 15.33 -1.38
CA SER A 216 16.40 16.59 -1.13
C SER A 216 17.80 16.64 -1.69
N ASP A 217 18.25 15.60 -2.39
CA ASP A 217 19.59 15.55 -2.97
C ASP A 217 19.73 16.59 -4.09
N SER A 218 20.88 17.30 -4.11
CA SER A 218 21.16 18.31 -5.13
C SER A 218 21.29 17.73 -6.54
N ILE A 219 21.65 16.46 -6.65
CA ILE A 219 21.66 15.65 -7.87
C ILE A 219 20.62 14.54 -7.69
N PRO A 220 19.62 14.41 -8.58
CA PRO A 220 18.62 13.37 -8.47
C PRO A 220 19.25 11.98 -8.34
N PHE A 221 18.83 11.23 -7.33
CA PHE A 221 19.35 9.89 -7.07
C PHE A 221 18.73 8.91 -8.10
N ASP A 222 19.59 8.16 -8.78
CA ASP A 222 19.14 7.12 -9.72
C ASP A 222 18.85 5.81 -8.99
N TRP A 223 17.61 5.60 -8.63
CA TRP A 223 17.13 4.38 -7.96
C TRP A 223 17.15 3.13 -8.86
N GLN A 224 17.35 3.27 -10.16
CA GLN A 224 17.32 2.18 -11.13
C GLN A 224 16.02 1.35 -11.04
N LEU A 225 14.87 2.03 -10.85
CA LEU A 225 13.58 1.37 -10.64
C LEU A 225 13.17 0.49 -11.81
N ARG A 226 13.30 0.99 -13.05
CA ARG A 226 12.82 0.28 -14.23
C ARG A 226 13.47 -1.10 -14.42
N PRO A 227 14.80 -1.28 -14.35
CA PRO A 227 15.42 -2.62 -14.41
C PRO A 227 14.95 -3.56 -13.29
N GLN A 228 14.71 -3.04 -12.09
CA GLN A 228 14.20 -3.82 -10.94
C GLN A 228 12.75 -4.24 -11.18
N TYR A 229 11.89 -3.35 -11.67
CA TYR A 229 10.50 -3.65 -12.01
C TYR A 229 10.40 -4.68 -13.15
N ASP A 230 11.23 -4.53 -14.19
CA ASP A 230 11.31 -5.50 -15.29
C ASP A 230 11.75 -6.90 -14.80
N MET A 231 12.64 -6.97 -13.82
CA MET A 231 13.04 -8.23 -13.18
C MET A 231 11.84 -8.87 -12.47
N ILE A 232 11.08 -8.12 -11.68
CA ILE A 232 9.90 -8.60 -10.95
C ILE A 232 8.85 -9.14 -11.93
N HIS A 233 8.47 -8.35 -12.93
CA HIS A 233 7.48 -8.76 -13.94
C HIS A 233 7.94 -9.97 -14.78
N ARG A 234 9.25 -10.13 -15.00
CA ARG A 234 9.80 -11.32 -15.67
C ARG A 234 9.71 -12.56 -14.79
N LEU A 235 9.97 -12.44 -13.48
CA LEU A 235 9.91 -13.55 -12.53
C LEU A 235 8.47 -13.98 -12.26
N GLN A 236 7.58 -13.03 -12.06
CA GLN A 236 6.14 -13.27 -11.86
C GLN A 236 5.31 -12.24 -12.63
N PRO A 237 4.86 -12.51 -13.87
CA PRO A 237 4.12 -11.55 -14.69
C PRO A 237 2.82 -11.04 -14.07
N ALA A 238 2.19 -11.81 -13.18
CA ALA A 238 0.98 -11.44 -12.46
C ALA A 238 1.26 -10.64 -11.17
N CYS A 239 2.50 -10.57 -10.70
CA CYS A 239 2.87 -9.79 -9.52
C CYS A 239 2.77 -8.30 -9.84
N LEU A 240 2.02 -7.57 -9.02
CA LEU A 240 1.85 -6.12 -9.17
C LEU A 240 2.99 -5.38 -8.46
N ILE A 241 3.24 -4.15 -8.90
CA ILE A 241 4.22 -3.26 -8.28
C ILE A 241 3.54 -1.99 -7.83
N GLY A 242 3.65 -1.68 -6.55
CA GLY A 242 3.32 -0.39 -5.96
C GLY A 242 4.55 0.21 -5.28
N ASN A 243 4.70 1.52 -5.34
CA ASN A 243 5.79 2.21 -4.67
C ASN A 243 5.28 3.47 -3.95
N ASN A 244 5.56 3.55 -2.66
CA ASN A 244 5.10 4.63 -1.78
C ASN A 244 6.03 5.87 -1.88
N HIS A 245 6.08 6.48 -3.05
CA HIS A 245 6.93 7.64 -3.32
C HIS A 245 6.19 8.98 -3.24
N HIS A 246 4.87 8.98 -3.05
CA HIS A 246 4.00 10.17 -2.96
C HIS A 246 3.96 11.06 -4.22
N GLU A 247 4.49 10.59 -5.34
CA GLU A 247 4.56 11.30 -6.61
C GLU A 247 3.61 10.72 -7.66
N ALA A 248 3.70 11.24 -8.88
CA ALA A 248 3.07 10.61 -10.04
C ALA A 248 3.70 9.23 -10.30
N ILE A 249 2.89 8.29 -10.78
CA ILE A 249 3.33 6.91 -11.08
C ILE A 249 4.58 6.89 -11.95
N LYS A 250 5.47 5.95 -11.67
CA LYS A 250 6.67 5.68 -12.47
C LYS A 250 6.38 4.55 -13.48
N ASP A 251 7.17 4.50 -14.55
CA ASP A 251 7.02 3.49 -15.59
C ASP A 251 7.32 2.09 -15.05
N GLY A 252 6.37 1.16 -15.19
CA GLY A 252 6.41 -0.20 -14.65
C GLY A 252 5.61 -0.41 -13.36
N GLU A 253 5.00 0.64 -12.80
CA GLU A 253 4.10 0.49 -11.64
C GLU A 253 2.71 0.04 -12.05
N ASP A 254 2.05 -0.69 -11.14
CA ASP A 254 0.74 -1.29 -11.33
C ASP A 254 -0.30 -0.76 -10.33
N ILE A 255 0.15 -0.18 -9.23
CA ILE A 255 -0.68 0.33 -8.13
C ILE A 255 -0.20 1.73 -7.79
N GLN A 256 -1.13 2.68 -7.70
CA GLN A 256 -0.84 3.99 -7.12
C GLN A 256 -1.24 4.02 -5.64
N ILE A 257 -0.27 4.37 -4.79
CA ILE A 257 -0.41 4.35 -3.33
C ILE A 257 -0.62 5.77 -2.81
N PHE A 258 -1.49 5.90 -1.81
CA PHE A 258 -1.77 7.13 -1.07
C PHE A 258 -1.64 6.82 0.43
N GLU A 259 -0.52 7.18 1.03
CA GLU A 259 -0.29 6.95 2.45
C GLU A 259 -1.06 7.99 3.28
N ARG A 260 -1.91 7.48 4.19
CA ARG A 260 -2.75 8.26 5.10
C ARG A 260 -3.73 9.24 4.43
N ASP A 261 -3.78 9.28 3.11
CA ASP A 261 -4.65 10.13 2.31
C ASP A 261 -5.62 9.33 1.45
N LEU A 262 -6.74 9.91 1.09
CA LEU A 262 -7.56 9.41 0.00
C LEU A 262 -6.99 9.86 -1.35
N PRO A 263 -7.24 9.13 -2.45
CA PRO A 263 -6.75 9.51 -3.77
C PRO A 263 -7.03 10.97 -4.14
N GLY A 264 -5.96 11.70 -4.47
CA GLY A 264 -6.00 13.12 -4.83
C GLY A 264 -6.02 14.08 -3.64
N GLU A 265 -5.88 13.62 -2.41
CA GLU A 265 -5.72 14.43 -1.20
C GLU A 265 -4.25 14.50 -0.78
N ASN A 266 -3.93 15.48 0.07
CA ASN A 266 -2.61 15.65 0.69
C ASN A 266 -2.78 16.23 2.11
N THR A 267 -3.62 15.59 2.91
CA THR A 267 -3.90 15.98 4.30
C THR A 267 -2.78 15.52 5.24
N ALA A 268 -2.10 14.44 4.88
CA ALA A 268 -0.92 13.95 5.59
C ALA A 268 0.30 14.85 5.43
N GLY A 269 0.38 15.62 4.32
CA GLY A 269 1.41 16.61 4.10
C GLY A 269 2.80 16.04 3.77
N PHE A 270 2.87 14.84 3.20
CA PHE A 270 4.16 14.22 2.81
C PHE A 270 4.83 14.91 1.62
N VAL A 271 4.07 15.60 0.78
CA VAL A 271 4.55 16.31 -0.40
C VAL A 271 3.99 17.73 -0.42
N GLU A 272 4.58 18.62 -1.22
CA GLU A 272 4.06 19.99 -1.38
C GLU A 272 2.70 20.02 -2.09
N LYS A 273 2.45 19.07 -2.99
CA LYS A 273 1.28 19.03 -3.86
C LYS A 273 0.77 17.59 -4.02
N ALA A 274 -0.52 17.40 -3.84
CA ALA A 274 -1.14 16.11 -4.07
C ALA A 274 -0.81 15.55 -5.46
N ALA A 275 -0.43 14.27 -5.53
CA ALA A 275 -0.20 13.60 -6.80
C ALA A 275 -1.49 13.49 -7.62
N SER A 276 -1.37 13.60 -8.94
CA SER A 276 -2.51 13.34 -9.83
C SER A 276 -2.94 11.89 -9.73
N VAL A 277 -4.26 11.66 -9.70
CA VAL A 277 -4.83 10.31 -9.66
C VAL A 277 -4.71 9.66 -11.04
N SER A 278 -4.05 8.52 -11.11
CA SER A 278 -3.86 7.75 -12.33
C SER A 278 -5.08 6.87 -12.66
N ARG A 279 -4.96 6.08 -13.75
CA ARG A 279 -5.93 5.04 -14.12
C ARG A 279 -5.57 3.65 -13.60
N LEU A 280 -4.45 3.53 -12.89
CA LEU A 280 -4.07 2.29 -12.24
C LEU A 280 -5.01 1.98 -11.07
N PRO A 281 -5.05 0.74 -10.59
CA PRO A 281 -5.62 0.44 -9.29
C PRO A 281 -5.05 1.36 -8.21
N LEU A 282 -5.92 1.85 -7.34
CA LEU A 282 -5.58 2.80 -6.29
C LEU A 282 -5.61 2.11 -4.93
N GLU A 283 -4.68 2.47 -4.07
CA GLU A 283 -4.63 1.96 -2.70
C GLU A 283 -4.38 3.11 -1.71
N THR A 284 -5.19 3.17 -0.67
CA THR A 284 -4.95 4.02 0.51
C THR A 284 -4.47 3.12 1.64
N CYS A 285 -3.26 3.35 2.16
CA CYS A 285 -2.82 2.69 3.38
C CYS A 285 -3.01 3.60 4.60
N GLN A 286 -3.51 3.03 5.70
CA GLN A 286 -3.84 3.77 6.91
C GLN A 286 -3.63 2.91 8.16
N THR A 287 -3.22 3.53 9.25
CA THR A 287 -3.04 2.85 10.54
C THR A 287 -4.36 2.68 11.29
N MET A 288 -4.48 1.58 12.05
CA MET A 288 -5.61 1.37 12.95
C MET A 288 -5.53 2.27 14.20
N ASN A 289 -4.32 2.57 14.65
CA ASN A 289 -3.97 3.49 15.74
C ASN A 289 -3.07 4.64 15.22
N GLY A 290 -2.06 5.10 15.94
CA GLY A 290 -1.18 6.19 15.51
C GLY A 290 0.04 5.74 14.72
N MET A 291 0.66 4.59 15.11
CA MET A 291 1.92 4.09 14.56
C MET A 291 1.70 2.92 13.61
N TRP A 292 2.66 2.67 12.70
CA TRP A 292 2.66 1.49 11.85
C TRP A 292 3.11 0.26 12.64
N GLY A 293 4.30 0.27 13.22
CA GLY A 293 4.81 -0.79 14.09
C GLY A 293 4.24 -0.70 15.51
N TYR A 294 4.38 -1.79 16.26
CA TYR A 294 3.89 -1.86 17.64
C TYR A 294 4.52 -0.78 18.53
N LYS A 295 3.66 -0.01 19.21
CA LYS A 295 4.06 0.97 20.21
C LYS A 295 3.16 0.82 21.44
N VAL A 296 3.76 0.45 22.59
CA VAL A 296 2.99 0.07 23.78
C VAL A 296 2.08 1.18 24.31
N VAL A 297 2.50 2.44 24.19
CA VAL A 297 1.72 3.60 24.68
C VAL A 297 0.66 4.08 23.68
N ASP A 298 0.68 3.59 22.44
CA ASP A 298 -0.26 4.00 21.39
C ASP A 298 -1.53 3.14 21.43
N GLN A 299 -2.43 3.51 22.33
CA GLN A 299 -3.71 2.82 22.57
C GLN A 299 -4.91 3.53 21.93
N ASN A 300 -4.67 4.57 21.13
CA ASN A 300 -5.74 5.32 20.46
C ASN A 300 -6.18 4.64 19.16
N TYR A 301 -6.86 3.51 19.29
CA TYR A 301 -7.39 2.76 18.15
C TYR A 301 -8.66 3.40 17.60
N LYS A 302 -8.75 3.49 16.29
CA LYS A 302 -9.99 3.85 15.59
C LYS A 302 -11.12 2.91 16.02
N SER A 303 -12.31 3.45 16.19
CA SER A 303 -13.52 2.65 16.42
C SER A 303 -13.91 1.86 15.18
N VAL A 304 -14.76 0.84 15.34
CA VAL A 304 -15.31 0.08 14.20
C VAL A 304 -16.01 1.02 13.22
N ALA A 305 -16.79 1.99 13.71
CA ALA A 305 -17.47 2.99 12.87
C ALA A 305 -16.49 3.84 12.06
N GLN A 306 -15.39 4.29 12.66
CA GLN A 306 -14.35 5.06 11.96
C GLN A 306 -13.63 4.22 10.89
N ILE A 307 -13.35 2.93 11.15
CA ILE A 307 -12.74 2.04 10.16
C ILE A 307 -13.70 1.77 8.99
N VAL A 308 -14.97 1.52 9.27
CA VAL A 308 -16.01 1.34 8.25
C VAL A 308 -16.17 2.61 7.41
N GLN A 309 -16.24 3.79 8.03
CA GLN A 309 -16.31 5.06 7.32
C GLN A 309 -15.08 5.28 6.41
N LEU A 310 -13.88 4.93 6.91
CA LEU A 310 -12.65 5.00 6.11
C LEU A 310 -12.73 4.08 4.89
N LEU A 311 -13.19 2.83 5.06
CA LEU A 311 -13.38 1.88 3.97
C LEU A 311 -14.41 2.37 2.94
N ILE A 312 -15.52 2.94 3.39
CA ILE A 312 -16.56 3.53 2.55
C ILE A 312 -15.98 4.69 1.73
N ASN A 313 -15.28 5.62 2.37
CA ASN A 313 -14.69 6.78 1.70
C ASN A 313 -13.62 6.38 0.68
N THR A 314 -12.76 5.43 1.05
CA THR A 314 -11.72 4.88 0.16
C THR A 314 -12.37 4.20 -1.05
N SER A 315 -13.39 3.36 -0.84
CA SER A 315 -14.13 2.70 -1.92
C SER A 315 -14.89 3.70 -2.79
N GLY A 316 -15.44 4.77 -2.20
CA GLY A 316 -16.08 5.88 -2.91
C GLY A 316 -15.12 6.67 -3.82
N LYS A 317 -13.82 6.62 -3.55
CA LYS A 317 -12.74 7.10 -4.44
C LYS A 317 -12.27 6.04 -5.46
N GLY A 318 -12.83 4.83 -5.42
CA GLY A 318 -12.44 3.70 -6.27
C GLY A 318 -11.18 2.96 -5.81
N ALA A 319 -10.64 3.29 -4.64
CA ALA A 319 -9.42 2.71 -4.08
C ALA A 319 -9.69 1.50 -3.16
N ASN A 320 -8.64 0.75 -2.88
CA ASN A 320 -8.60 -0.27 -1.84
C ASN A 320 -8.08 0.35 -0.54
N LEU A 321 -8.65 -0.06 0.60
CA LEU A 321 -8.12 0.26 1.91
C LEU A 321 -7.16 -0.84 2.37
N LEU A 322 -5.91 -0.49 2.64
CA LEU A 322 -4.90 -1.33 3.29
C LEU A 322 -4.75 -0.86 4.75
N LEU A 323 -5.39 -1.59 5.69
CA LEU A 323 -5.47 -1.20 7.10
C LEU A 323 -4.36 -1.86 7.92
N ASN A 324 -3.51 -1.06 8.55
CA ASN A 324 -2.33 -1.55 9.25
C ASN A 324 -2.58 -1.97 10.70
N ILE A 325 -1.90 -3.05 11.08
CA ILE A 325 -1.75 -3.55 12.43
C ILE A 325 -0.26 -3.75 12.71
N GLY A 326 0.21 -3.30 13.88
CA GLY A 326 1.55 -3.59 14.40
C GLY A 326 1.50 -4.78 15.37
N PRO A 327 1.90 -6.00 14.97
CA PRO A 327 1.97 -7.15 15.86
C PRO A 327 2.96 -6.94 17.02
N GLN A 328 2.68 -7.57 18.17
CA GLN A 328 3.50 -7.50 19.36
C GLN A 328 4.81 -8.30 19.19
N PRO A 329 5.85 -8.04 20.00
CA PRO A 329 7.14 -8.74 19.93
C PRO A 329 7.02 -10.26 20.07
N ASN A 330 6.02 -10.75 20.81
CA ASN A 330 5.77 -12.17 21.01
C ASN A 330 5.06 -12.85 19.83
N GLY A 331 4.68 -12.08 18.78
CA GLY A 331 3.98 -12.59 17.61
C GLY A 331 2.45 -12.58 17.70
N GLU A 332 1.86 -12.05 18.78
CA GLU A 332 0.40 -11.89 18.87
C GLU A 332 -0.06 -10.58 18.19
N LEU A 333 -1.23 -10.62 17.58
CA LEU A 333 -1.93 -9.40 17.19
C LEU A 333 -2.51 -8.73 18.45
N PRO A 334 -2.45 -7.39 18.58
CA PRO A 334 -3.05 -6.68 19.72
C PRO A 334 -4.53 -7.01 19.85
N ALA A 335 -4.97 -7.30 21.09
CA ALA A 335 -6.36 -7.70 21.37
C ALA A 335 -7.38 -6.66 20.89
N THR A 336 -7.08 -5.36 21.04
CA THR A 336 -7.92 -4.28 20.55
C THR A 336 -8.03 -4.31 19.03
N ALA A 337 -6.94 -4.60 18.31
CA ALA A 337 -6.99 -4.73 16.85
C ALA A 337 -7.89 -5.89 16.42
N LEU A 338 -7.77 -7.05 17.08
CA LEU A 338 -8.64 -8.21 16.81
C LEU A 338 -10.11 -7.90 17.07
N ASP A 339 -10.43 -7.15 18.13
CA ASP A 339 -11.79 -6.71 18.42
C ASP A 339 -12.34 -5.80 17.32
N ARG A 340 -11.55 -4.84 16.83
CA ARG A 340 -11.92 -3.98 15.71
C ARG A 340 -12.15 -4.77 14.42
N LEU A 341 -11.28 -5.72 14.11
CA LEU A 341 -11.42 -6.61 12.95
C LEU A 341 -12.72 -7.41 12.99
N LYS A 342 -13.08 -7.98 14.14
CA LYS A 342 -14.36 -8.69 14.32
C LYS A 342 -15.57 -7.78 14.03
N GLY A 343 -15.53 -6.53 14.51
CA GLY A 343 -16.57 -5.55 14.26
C GLY A 343 -16.71 -5.19 12.78
N VAL A 344 -15.59 -4.94 12.09
CA VAL A 344 -15.54 -4.68 10.65
C VAL A 344 -16.06 -5.88 9.86
N GLY A 345 -15.63 -7.10 10.22
CA GLY A 345 -16.10 -8.33 9.59
C GLY A 345 -17.61 -8.56 9.75
N LYS A 346 -18.18 -8.21 10.92
CA LYS A 346 -19.64 -8.24 11.13
C LYS A 346 -20.35 -7.31 10.15
N TRP A 347 -19.85 -6.09 9.97
CA TRP A 347 -20.41 -5.12 9.03
C TRP A 347 -20.26 -5.60 7.58
N LEU A 348 -19.07 -6.06 7.17
CA LEU A 348 -18.82 -6.55 5.80
C LEU A 348 -19.62 -7.80 5.44
N ARG A 349 -19.91 -8.68 6.37
CA ARG A 349 -20.81 -9.83 6.11
C ARG A 349 -22.24 -9.38 5.74
N ALA A 350 -22.69 -8.28 6.30
CA ALA A 350 -24.03 -7.74 6.02
C ALA A 350 -24.05 -6.85 4.76
N TYR A 351 -22.98 -6.10 4.51
CA TYR A 351 -22.99 -5.00 3.55
C TYR A 351 -21.87 -5.08 2.50
N GLY A 352 -21.04 -6.12 2.51
CA GLY A 352 -19.87 -6.24 1.62
C GLY A 352 -20.21 -6.18 0.12
N GLU A 353 -21.44 -6.52 -0.28
CA GLU A 353 -21.90 -6.36 -1.67
C GLU A 353 -21.79 -4.91 -2.15
N THR A 354 -21.97 -3.94 -1.25
CA THR A 354 -21.92 -2.50 -1.54
C THR A 354 -20.49 -1.96 -1.61
N ILE A 355 -19.49 -2.81 -1.31
CA ILE A 355 -18.06 -2.48 -1.26
C ILE A 355 -17.26 -3.27 -2.31
N TYR A 356 -17.28 -4.61 -2.23
CA TYR A 356 -16.46 -5.46 -3.10
C TYR A 356 -16.92 -5.41 -4.56
N GLY A 357 -15.94 -5.32 -5.47
CA GLY A 357 -16.22 -5.24 -6.92
C GLY A 357 -16.95 -3.96 -7.32
N THR A 358 -16.84 -2.90 -6.53
CA THR A 358 -17.41 -1.58 -6.86
C THR A 358 -16.33 -0.64 -7.43
N THR A 359 -16.80 0.36 -8.13
CA THR A 359 -16.03 1.54 -8.55
C THR A 359 -16.50 2.78 -7.78
N ALA A 360 -15.82 3.90 -7.96
CA ALA A 360 -16.30 5.19 -7.46
C ALA A 360 -17.70 5.49 -8.00
N GLY A 361 -18.56 6.08 -7.17
CA GLY A 361 -19.87 6.60 -7.55
C GLY A 361 -19.80 7.91 -8.33
N ASP A 362 -20.96 8.52 -8.57
CA ASP A 362 -21.05 9.77 -9.33
C ASP A 362 -20.58 11.01 -8.56
N MET A 363 -20.49 10.93 -7.23
CA MET A 363 -20.04 11.99 -6.36
C MET A 363 -18.82 11.57 -5.56
N MET A 364 -17.91 12.52 -5.36
CA MET A 364 -16.79 12.34 -4.43
C MET A 364 -17.32 12.20 -2.99
N PRO A 365 -16.57 11.54 -2.08
CA PRO A 365 -16.94 11.44 -0.67
C PRO A 365 -17.28 12.80 -0.08
N GLN A 366 -18.28 12.82 0.78
CA GLN A 366 -18.82 13.99 1.45
C GLN A 366 -18.72 13.80 2.97
N PRO A 367 -18.88 14.85 3.78
CA PRO A 367 -18.90 14.71 5.24
C PRO A 367 -19.93 13.71 5.77
N TRP A 368 -21.03 13.50 5.02
CA TRP A 368 -22.07 12.55 5.40
C TRP A 368 -21.80 11.09 4.97
N GLY A 369 -20.82 10.83 4.09
CA GLY A 369 -20.49 9.50 3.57
C GLY A 369 -20.04 9.52 2.13
N ALA A 370 -20.22 8.41 1.42
CA ALA A 370 -19.76 8.25 0.04
C ALA A 370 -20.71 7.41 -0.82
N ILE A 371 -20.44 7.40 -2.12
CA ILE A 371 -21.19 6.59 -3.09
C ILE A 371 -20.24 5.59 -3.75
N THR A 372 -20.60 4.31 -3.71
CA THR A 372 -19.95 3.27 -4.51
C THR A 372 -20.87 2.84 -5.65
N ARG A 373 -20.33 2.23 -6.70
CA ARG A 373 -21.09 1.80 -7.88
C ARG A 373 -20.78 0.38 -8.29
N LYS A 374 -21.81 -0.38 -8.64
CA LYS A 374 -21.70 -1.70 -9.28
C LYS A 374 -22.67 -1.78 -10.48
N GLY A 375 -22.11 -1.69 -11.67
CA GLY A 375 -22.93 -1.61 -12.88
C GLY A 375 -23.87 -0.40 -12.91
N ASN A 376 -25.16 -0.64 -12.99
CA ASN A 376 -26.22 0.39 -13.00
C ASN A 376 -26.79 0.72 -11.60
N VAL A 377 -26.18 0.20 -10.55
CA VAL A 377 -26.56 0.44 -9.15
C VAL A 377 -25.53 1.31 -8.48
N GLN A 378 -25.98 2.35 -7.77
CA GLN A 378 -25.17 3.13 -6.86
C GLN A 378 -25.64 2.88 -5.43
N TYR A 379 -24.69 2.62 -4.54
CA TYR A 379 -24.94 2.47 -3.11
C TYR A 379 -24.50 3.77 -2.43
N VAL A 380 -25.50 4.46 -1.83
CA VAL A 380 -25.27 5.72 -1.11
C VAL A 380 -25.12 5.38 0.37
N HIS A 381 -23.89 5.43 0.86
CA HIS A 381 -23.53 5.17 2.25
C HIS A 381 -23.66 6.44 3.05
N ILE A 382 -24.51 6.46 4.06
CA ILE A 382 -24.77 7.60 4.94
C ILE A 382 -24.30 7.25 6.33
N THR A 383 -23.13 7.79 6.71
CA THR A 383 -22.49 7.56 8.01
C THR A 383 -22.79 8.66 9.02
N ASP A 384 -23.40 9.78 8.58
CA ASP A 384 -23.86 10.87 9.46
C ASP A 384 -25.31 10.63 9.89
N ASN A 385 -25.49 10.12 11.10
CA ASN A 385 -26.80 9.87 11.69
C ASN A 385 -27.66 11.15 11.88
N ALA A 386 -27.05 12.35 11.83
CA ALA A 386 -27.77 13.60 11.89
C ALA A 386 -28.66 13.87 10.67
N LEU A 387 -28.49 13.10 9.57
CA LEU A 387 -29.35 13.16 8.38
C LEU A 387 -30.63 12.35 8.51
N ALA A 388 -30.83 11.54 9.53
CA ALA A 388 -32.08 10.81 9.77
C ALA A 388 -33.27 11.77 9.83
N GLY A 389 -34.28 11.55 8.99
CA GLY A 389 -35.46 12.43 8.84
C GLY A 389 -35.22 13.71 8.03
N LYS A 390 -34.02 13.94 7.49
CA LYS A 390 -33.67 15.17 6.76
C LYS A 390 -33.55 14.95 5.26
N PRO A 391 -33.66 16.04 4.45
CA PRO A 391 -33.43 15.95 3.02
C PRO A 391 -31.94 15.72 2.70
N LEU A 392 -31.69 14.87 1.69
CA LEU A 392 -30.40 14.65 1.06
C LEU A 392 -30.48 15.02 -0.42
N THR A 393 -29.48 15.72 -0.92
CA THR A 393 -29.35 16.07 -2.33
C THR A 393 -28.11 15.41 -2.93
N LEU A 394 -28.28 14.72 -4.06
CA LEU A 394 -27.23 14.04 -4.78
C LEU A 394 -27.16 14.55 -6.22
N THR A 395 -25.96 14.82 -6.73
CA THR A 395 -25.74 15.10 -8.15
C THR A 395 -25.30 13.80 -8.84
N LEU A 396 -26.13 13.28 -9.72
CA LEU A 396 -25.91 12.02 -10.40
C LEU A 396 -25.70 12.21 -11.91
N ASN A 397 -25.04 11.27 -12.58
CA ASN A 397 -24.74 11.39 -14.01
C ASN A 397 -25.87 10.85 -14.92
N SER A 398 -26.84 10.13 -14.35
CA SER A 398 -27.90 9.44 -15.11
C SER A 398 -29.27 9.63 -14.49
N LYS A 399 -30.30 9.28 -15.28
CA LYS A 399 -31.70 9.28 -14.81
C LYS A 399 -31.93 8.11 -13.88
N VAL A 400 -32.48 8.40 -12.70
CA VAL A 400 -32.79 7.41 -11.67
C VAL A 400 -34.16 6.81 -11.92
N LYS A 401 -34.27 5.48 -11.84
CA LYS A 401 -35.52 4.71 -11.94
C LYS A 401 -36.14 4.42 -10.59
N SER A 402 -35.32 4.13 -9.59
CA SER A 402 -35.81 3.82 -8.25
C SER A 402 -34.75 4.13 -7.19
N VAL A 403 -35.24 4.43 -5.99
CA VAL A 403 -34.45 4.51 -4.77
C VAL A 403 -35.12 3.62 -3.73
N SER A 404 -34.34 2.80 -3.03
CA SER A 404 -34.79 1.94 -1.94
C SER A 404 -33.76 1.88 -0.80
N VAL A 405 -34.20 1.47 0.37
CA VAL A 405 -33.28 1.16 1.47
C VAL A 405 -32.65 -0.20 1.19
N PHE A 406 -31.32 -0.26 1.19
CA PHE A 406 -30.55 -1.47 0.88
C PHE A 406 -30.97 -2.65 1.79
N GLY A 407 -31.09 -3.83 1.20
CA GLY A 407 -31.47 -5.06 1.91
C GLY A 407 -32.93 -5.12 2.35
N THR A 408 -33.78 -4.16 1.91
CA THR A 408 -35.22 -4.13 2.22
C THR A 408 -36.05 -3.96 0.97
N THR A 409 -37.38 -4.08 1.11
CA THR A 409 -38.36 -3.77 0.04
C THR A 409 -38.84 -2.32 0.08
N GLN A 410 -38.35 -1.51 1.01
CA GLN A 410 -38.77 -0.12 1.22
C GLN A 410 -38.31 0.77 0.08
N LYS A 411 -39.21 1.22 -0.77
CA LYS A 411 -38.97 2.24 -1.78
C LYS A 411 -39.12 3.62 -1.20
N LEU A 412 -38.25 4.54 -1.62
CA LEU A 412 -38.26 5.93 -1.18
C LEU A 412 -38.75 6.86 -2.30
N PRO A 413 -39.66 7.80 -1.99
CA PRO A 413 -40.04 8.84 -2.94
C PRO A 413 -38.84 9.80 -3.14
N PHE A 414 -38.64 10.23 -4.37
CA PHE A 414 -37.59 11.18 -4.74
C PHE A 414 -38.07 12.13 -5.83
N LYS A 415 -37.35 13.24 -5.97
CA LYS A 415 -37.48 14.15 -7.12
C LYS A 415 -36.15 14.23 -7.83
N GLN A 416 -36.13 14.20 -9.14
CA GLN A 416 -34.92 14.43 -9.93
C GLN A 416 -35.16 15.52 -10.94
N SER A 417 -34.37 16.56 -10.93
CA SER A 417 -34.38 17.70 -11.84
C SER A 417 -33.74 17.38 -13.20
N LYS A 418 -33.89 18.28 -14.18
CA LYS A 418 -33.31 18.11 -15.53
C LYS A 418 -31.79 18.06 -15.53
N ASP A 419 -31.13 18.72 -14.60
CA ASP A 419 -29.68 18.71 -14.37
C ASP A 419 -29.21 17.45 -13.58
N LYS A 420 -30.12 16.47 -13.40
CA LYS A 420 -29.92 15.19 -12.73
C LYS A 420 -29.65 15.29 -11.21
N THR A 421 -29.93 16.41 -10.60
CA THR A 421 -29.93 16.55 -9.14
C THR A 421 -31.11 15.79 -8.56
N LEU A 422 -30.82 14.79 -7.71
CA LEU A 422 -31.80 13.98 -7.01
C LEU A 422 -31.94 14.48 -5.57
N THR A 423 -33.19 14.67 -5.14
CA THR A 423 -33.52 15.06 -3.76
C THR A 423 -34.49 14.05 -3.18
N LEU A 424 -34.21 13.59 -1.97
CA LEU A 424 -35.07 12.69 -1.20
C LEU A 424 -34.94 13.01 0.29
N THR A 425 -35.88 12.50 1.10
CA THR A 425 -35.78 12.57 2.57
C THR A 425 -35.30 11.22 3.08
N ILE A 426 -34.24 11.22 3.89
CA ILE A 426 -33.75 10.04 4.57
C ILE A 426 -34.79 9.61 5.60
N PRO A 427 -35.23 8.35 5.64
CA PRO A 427 -36.10 7.87 6.70
C PRO A 427 -35.47 8.07 8.09
N THR A 428 -36.32 8.23 9.10
CA THR A 428 -35.86 8.16 10.49
C THR A 428 -35.41 6.75 10.79
N HIS A 429 -34.27 6.61 11.42
CA HIS A 429 -33.68 5.33 11.83
C HIS A 429 -32.93 5.49 13.17
N PRO A 430 -32.71 4.42 13.93
CA PRO A 430 -31.85 4.48 15.10
C PRO A 430 -30.41 4.79 14.69
N GLU A 431 -29.57 5.14 15.64
CA GLU A 431 -28.13 5.31 15.41
C GLU A 431 -27.50 4.00 14.90
N ILE A 432 -26.85 4.05 13.75
CA ILE A 432 -26.18 2.93 13.09
C ILE A 432 -24.87 3.40 12.47
N ILE A 433 -23.99 2.46 12.16
CA ILE A 433 -22.67 2.77 11.56
C ILE A 433 -22.85 3.36 10.15
N ASP A 434 -23.80 2.82 9.37
CA ASP A 434 -23.98 3.16 7.96
C ASP A 434 -25.44 2.88 7.54
N TYR A 435 -26.12 3.88 7.03
CA TYR A 435 -27.47 3.75 6.44
C TYR A 435 -27.34 3.77 4.93
N ILE A 436 -27.67 2.67 4.27
CA ILE A 436 -27.39 2.49 2.85
C ILE A 436 -28.64 2.61 2.02
N LEU A 437 -28.57 3.45 0.97
CA LEU A 437 -29.58 3.52 -0.07
C LEU A 437 -29.06 2.84 -1.34
N GLU A 438 -29.97 2.12 -2.00
CA GLU A 438 -29.76 1.58 -3.34
C GLU A 438 -30.43 2.49 -4.36
N VAL A 439 -29.64 3.08 -5.26
CA VAL A 439 -30.11 3.96 -6.34
C VAL A 439 -29.89 3.24 -7.67
N ARG A 440 -30.95 2.93 -8.40
CA ARG A 440 -30.89 2.25 -9.71
C ARG A 440 -31.15 3.24 -10.85
N ASN A 441 -30.23 3.20 -11.82
CA ASN A 441 -30.27 4.03 -13.04
C ASN A 441 -30.96 3.32 -14.21
#